data_9a161b20f66e5610e595a603cfa57a98
#
_entry.id   9a161b20f66e5610e595a603cfa57a98
#
_cell.length_a   1.000
_cell.length_b   1.000
_cell.length_c   1.000
_cell.angle_alpha   90.00
_cell.angle_beta   90.00
_cell.angle_gamma   90.00
#
_symmetry.space_group_name_H-M   'P 1'
#
loop_
_entity.id
_entity.type
_entity.pdbx_description
1 polymer ?
#
loop_
_entity_poly.entity_id
_entity_poly.type
_entity_poly.pdbx_seq_one_letter_code
_entity_poly.pdbx_strand_id
1 'polypeptide(L)'
;GANKSILGYRIVIIILAVILAAITVLYYNIHRQQQADYDLLVIDRDSIQNNLSDLMQDFDDLQLSNDTLSLQMGIERQRADSLMQRLKQERSWSLAKIKQYEKEVGTLRTIMRGYLHQIDSLNTLNKKLIDENVSYRKEITTAQMRAEMAEEKAQELNNKVRQGSV
;
A
#
# COMPACT_ATOMS: atom_id res chain seq x y z
N GLY A 1 7.79 -69.14 -42.32
CA GLY A 1 6.84 -68.78 -43.29
C GLY A 1 6.44 -67.35 -43.34
N ALA A 2 5.69 -67.01 -44.35
CA ALA A 2 5.17 -65.66 -44.61
C ALA A 2 4.28 -65.12 -43.47
N ASN A 3 3.56 -66.02 -42.72
CA ASN A 3 2.69 -65.61 -41.62
C ASN A 3 3.47 -65.10 -40.36
N LYS A 4 4.64 -65.64 -40.10
CA LYS A 4 5.48 -65.14 -38.97
C LYS A 4 6.06 -63.73 -39.28
N SER A 5 6.41 -63.46 -40.52
CA SER A 5 6.88 -62.15 -40.97
C SER A 5 5.78 -61.14 -40.92
N ILE A 6 4.57 -61.45 -41.35
CA ILE A 6 3.41 -60.56 -41.28
C ILE A 6 3.01 -60.29 -39.85
N LEU A 7 3.06 -61.31 -38.97
CA LEU A 7 2.79 -61.16 -37.53
C LEU A 7 3.80 -60.23 -36.88
N GLY A 8 5.10 -60.38 -37.21
CA GLY A 8 6.17 -59.53 -36.73
C GLY A 8 5.95 -58.04 -37.15
N TYR A 9 5.58 -57.79 -38.42
CA TYR A 9 5.27 -56.45 -38.88
C TYR A 9 4.06 -55.82 -38.15
N ARG A 10 3.02 -56.61 -37.90
CA ARG A 10 1.84 -56.14 -37.15
C ARG A 10 2.19 -55.75 -35.71
N ILE A 11 3.02 -56.54 -35.08
CA ILE A 11 3.48 -56.25 -33.70
C ILE A 11 4.29 -54.96 -33.70
N VAL A 12 5.22 -54.78 -34.64
CA VAL A 12 6.04 -53.57 -34.75
C VAL A 12 5.15 -52.35 -35.01
N ILE A 13 4.14 -52.42 -35.87
CA ILE A 13 3.22 -51.31 -36.16
C ILE A 13 2.42 -50.96 -34.89
N ILE A 14 1.95 -51.94 -34.13
CA ILE A 14 1.20 -51.70 -32.90
C ILE A 14 2.10 -51.02 -31.87
N ILE A 15 3.34 -51.48 -31.72
CA ILE A 15 4.29 -50.86 -30.78
C ILE A 15 4.56 -49.39 -31.16
N LEU A 16 4.81 -49.15 -32.46
CA LEU A 16 5.02 -47.77 -32.95
C LEU A 16 3.80 -46.87 -32.75
N ALA A 17 2.60 -47.41 -32.97
CA ALA A 17 1.35 -46.66 -32.73
C ALA A 17 1.18 -46.32 -31.24
N VAL A 18 1.51 -47.23 -30.34
CA VAL A 18 1.45 -46.98 -28.89
C VAL A 18 2.48 -45.93 -28.49
N ILE A 19 3.70 -46.01 -29.00
CA ILE A 19 4.75 -45.01 -28.71
C ILE A 19 4.31 -43.65 -29.26
N LEU A 20 3.79 -43.57 -30.45
CA LEU A 20 3.31 -42.31 -31.04
C LEU A 20 2.16 -41.71 -30.20
N ALA A 21 1.21 -42.53 -29.78
CA ALA A 21 0.11 -42.10 -28.90
C ALA A 21 0.64 -41.58 -27.56
N ALA A 22 1.60 -42.27 -26.97
CA ALA A 22 2.23 -41.83 -25.69
C ALA A 22 2.95 -40.49 -25.86
N ILE A 23 3.71 -40.31 -26.93
CA ILE A 23 4.39 -39.03 -27.25
C ILE A 23 3.37 -37.91 -27.45
N THR A 24 2.27 -38.17 -28.15
CA THR A 24 1.21 -37.17 -28.38
C THR A 24 0.56 -36.74 -27.10
N VAL A 25 0.27 -37.69 -26.18
CA VAL A 25 -0.32 -37.38 -24.88
C VAL A 25 0.65 -36.58 -24.03
N LEU A 26 1.91 -36.93 -23.98
CA LEU A 26 2.95 -36.18 -23.24
C LEU A 26 3.12 -34.78 -23.80
N TYR A 27 3.18 -34.62 -25.11
CA TYR A 27 3.26 -33.30 -25.76
C TYR A 27 2.04 -32.44 -25.45
N TYR A 28 0.85 -33.01 -25.52
CA TYR A 28 -0.39 -32.30 -25.20
C TYR A 28 -0.41 -31.84 -23.72
N ASN A 29 -0.01 -32.71 -22.79
CA ASN A 29 0.04 -32.37 -21.36
C ASN A 29 1.06 -31.25 -21.09
N ILE A 30 2.25 -31.32 -21.67
CA ILE A 30 3.28 -30.30 -21.52
C ILE A 30 2.80 -28.96 -22.08
N HIS A 31 2.21 -28.98 -23.28
CA HIS A 31 1.69 -27.76 -23.90
C HIS A 31 0.57 -27.13 -23.09
N ARG A 32 -0.34 -27.92 -22.57
CA ARG A 32 -1.42 -27.47 -21.71
C ARG A 32 -0.91 -26.87 -20.40
N GLN A 33 0.10 -27.47 -19.79
CA GLN A 33 0.72 -26.97 -18.58
C GLN A 33 1.46 -25.64 -18.81
N GLN A 34 2.21 -25.51 -19.90
CA GLN A 34 2.86 -24.26 -20.29
C GLN A 34 1.86 -23.14 -20.52
N GLN A 35 0.72 -23.42 -21.13
CA GLN A 35 -0.33 -22.43 -21.39
C GLN A 35 -1.01 -22.00 -20.08
N ALA A 36 -1.26 -22.94 -19.17
CA ALA A 36 -1.79 -22.63 -17.84
C ALA A 36 -0.81 -21.77 -17.01
N ASP A 37 0.48 -22.08 -17.06
CA ASP A 37 1.53 -21.29 -16.40
C ASP A 37 1.63 -19.88 -17.00
N TYR A 38 1.53 -19.75 -18.31
CA TYR A 38 1.49 -18.46 -19.00
C TYR A 38 0.28 -17.63 -18.59
N ASP A 39 -0.91 -18.21 -18.53
CA ASP A 39 -2.14 -17.54 -18.10
C ASP A 39 -2.05 -17.06 -16.65
N LEU A 40 -1.48 -17.85 -15.76
CA LEU A 40 -1.21 -17.45 -14.38
C LEU A 40 -0.24 -16.27 -14.28
N LEU A 41 0.83 -16.28 -15.08
CA LEU A 41 1.79 -15.16 -15.14
C LEU A 41 1.14 -13.87 -15.63
N VAL A 42 0.24 -13.95 -16.60
CA VAL A 42 -0.52 -12.78 -17.08
C VAL A 42 -1.44 -12.22 -15.99
N ILE A 43 -2.15 -13.09 -15.28
CA ILE A 43 -3.02 -12.70 -14.16
C ILE A 43 -2.20 -12.04 -13.05
N ASP A 44 -1.08 -12.63 -12.68
CA ASP A 44 -0.19 -12.09 -11.64
C ASP A 44 0.41 -10.74 -12.06
N ARG A 45 0.84 -10.61 -13.31
CA ARG A 45 1.31 -9.34 -13.89
C ARG A 45 0.25 -8.26 -13.81
N ASP A 46 -0.97 -8.55 -14.22
CA ASP A 46 -2.08 -7.60 -14.21
C ASP A 46 -2.46 -7.21 -12.78
N SER A 47 -2.43 -8.15 -11.85
CA SER A 47 -2.63 -7.90 -10.43
C SER A 47 -1.57 -6.96 -9.85
N ILE A 48 -0.28 -7.19 -10.16
CA ILE A 48 0.82 -6.32 -9.74
C ILE A 48 0.64 -4.92 -10.32
N GLN A 49 0.29 -4.81 -11.60
CA GLN A 49 0.07 -3.53 -12.27
C GLN A 49 -1.08 -2.75 -11.63
N ASN A 50 -2.20 -3.41 -11.32
CA ASN A 50 -3.34 -2.79 -10.65
C ASN A 50 -2.99 -2.35 -9.23
N ASN A 51 -2.31 -3.20 -8.46
CA ASN A 51 -1.87 -2.87 -7.10
C ASN A 51 -0.92 -1.68 -7.10
N LEU A 52 -0.01 -1.62 -8.06
CA LEU A 52 0.93 -0.50 -8.19
C LEU A 52 0.22 0.78 -8.60
N SER A 53 -0.75 0.71 -9.52
CA SER A 53 -1.57 1.84 -9.93
C SER A 53 -2.37 2.41 -8.76
N ASP A 54 -3.00 1.56 -7.96
CA ASP A 54 -3.73 1.96 -6.76
C ASP A 54 -2.80 2.63 -5.74
N LEU A 55 -1.62 2.07 -5.55
CA LEU A 55 -0.61 2.62 -4.65
C LEU A 55 -0.11 4.00 -5.12
N MET A 56 0.08 4.18 -6.43
CA MET A 56 0.45 5.47 -7.02
C MET A 56 -0.63 6.53 -6.78
N GLN A 57 -1.88 6.15 -6.91
CA GLN A 57 -3.01 7.04 -6.63
C GLN A 57 -3.08 7.40 -5.15
N ASP A 58 -2.86 6.44 -4.26
CA ASP A 58 -2.82 6.68 -2.82
C ASP A 58 -1.70 7.65 -2.44
N PHE A 59 -0.51 7.53 -3.04
CA PHE A 59 0.57 8.49 -2.84
C PHE A 59 0.21 9.89 -3.32
N ASP A 60 -0.45 10.01 -4.46
CA ASP A 60 -0.90 11.30 -5.00
C ASP A 60 -1.93 11.95 -4.07
N ASP A 61 -2.90 11.19 -3.58
CA ASP A 61 -3.93 11.67 -2.66
C ASP A 61 -3.31 12.14 -1.33
N LEU A 62 -2.36 11.40 -0.78
CA LEU A 62 -1.65 11.77 0.44
C LEU A 62 -0.78 13.02 0.23
N GLN A 63 -0.12 13.15 -0.90
CA GLN A 63 0.71 14.30 -1.23
C GLN A 63 -0.12 15.58 -1.31
N LEU A 64 -1.34 15.50 -1.84
CA LEU A 64 -2.27 16.64 -1.91
C LEU A 64 -2.82 17.03 -0.54
N SER A 65 -2.96 16.08 0.37
CA SER A 65 -3.58 16.30 1.68
C SER A 65 -2.60 16.68 2.78
N ASN A 66 -1.28 16.54 2.56
CA ASN A 66 -0.28 16.74 3.60
C ASN A 66 1.04 17.33 3.08
N ASP A 67 1.27 18.61 3.34
CA ASP A 67 2.45 19.33 2.87
C ASP A 67 3.74 18.91 3.60
N THR A 68 3.63 18.45 4.84
CA THR A 68 4.79 18.12 5.67
C THR A 68 5.60 16.95 5.13
N LEU A 69 4.93 15.93 4.59
CA LEU A 69 5.54 14.73 4.01
C LEU A 69 5.54 14.74 2.49
N SER A 70 5.10 15.83 1.88
CA SER A 70 4.90 15.97 0.44
C SER A 70 6.18 15.67 -0.36
N LEU A 71 7.33 16.17 0.07
CA LEU A 71 8.62 15.94 -0.61
C LEU A 71 9.04 14.46 -0.56
N GLN A 72 8.92 13.83 0.61
CA GLN A 72 9.27 12.41 0.79
C GLN A 72 8.32 11.51 0.02
N MET A 73 7.03 11.79 0.07
CA MET A 73 6.02 11.07 -0.71
C MET A 73 6.24 11.24 -2.21
N GLY A 74 6.70 12.41 -2.67
CA GLY A 74 7.06 12.64 -4.06
C GLY A 74 8.19 11.74 -4.54
N ILE A 75 9.19 11.49 -3.71
CA ILE A 75 10.29 10.56 -4.02
C ILE A 75 9.76 9.12 -4.17
N GLU A 76 8.94 8.69 -3.24
CA GLU A 76 8.35 7.34 -3.28
C GLU A 76 7.36 7.18 -4.45
N ARG A 77 6.61 8.23 -4.76
CA ARG A 77 5.74 8.27 -5.93
C ARG A 77 6.55 8.11 -7.23
N GLN A 78 7.70 8.73 -7.30
CA GLN A 78 8.60 8.62 -8.45
C GLN A 78 9.20 7.22 -8.57
N ARG A 79 9.53 6.57 -7.44
CA ARG A 79 9.95 5.16 -7.43
C ARG A 79 8.86 4.24 -7.96
N ALA A 80 7.61 4.46 -7.54
CA ALA A 80 6.47 3.72 -8.02
C ALA A 80 6.27 3.90 -9.53
N ASP A 81 6.44 5.11 -10.04
CA ASP A 81 6.35 5.41 -11.46
C ASP A 81 7.45 4.70 -12.28
N SER A 82 8.68 4.73 -11.80
CA SER A 82 9.80 3.99 -12.40
C SER A 82 9.56 2.49 -12.42
N LEU A 83 9.01 1.94 -11.35
CA LEU A 83 8.64 0.52 -11.27
C LEU A 83 7.53 0.18 -12.27
N MET A 84 6.52 1.03 -12.42
CA MET A 84 5.45 0.86 -13.39
C MET A 84 6.00 0.85 -14.83
N GLN A 85 6.92 1.75 -15.14
CA GLN A 85 7.55 1.79 -16.47
C GLN A 85 8.36 0.54 -16.75
N ARG A 86 9.15 0.05 -15.80
CA ARG A 86 9.88 -1.22 -15.94
C ARG A 86 8.93 -2.38 -16.17
N LEU A 87 7.84 -2.42 -15.41
CA LEU A 87 6.82 -3.45 -15.52
C LEU A 87 6.15 -3.46 -16.90
N LYS A 88 5.82 -2.29 -17.45
CA LYS A 88 5.24 -2.15 -18.79
C LYS A 88 6.21 -2.52 -19.92
N GLN A 89 7.51 -2.34 -19.70
CA GLN A 89 8.56 -2.64 -20.68
C GLN A 89 9.06 -4.08 -20.60
N GLU A 90 8.67 -4.83 -19.58
CA GLU A 90 9.09 -6.21 -19.40
C GLU A 90 8.54 -7.10 -20.51
N ARG A 91 9.43 -7.74 -21.26
CA ARG A 91 9.08 -8.59 -22.42
C ARG A 91 9.08 -10.08 -22.10
N SER A 92 9.89 -10.48 -21.12
CA SER A 92 10.00 -11.89 -20.74
C SER A 92 9.60 -12.06 -19.28
N TRP A 93 8.39 -12.51 -19.07
CA TRP A 93 7.86 -12.79 -17.75
C TRP A 93 8.26 -14.18 -17.29
N SER A 94 8.61 -14.31 -16.02
CA SER A 94 8.89 -15.56 -15.34
C SER A 94 8.37 -15.48 -13.91
N LEU A 95 8.23 -16.62 -13.24
CA LEU A 95 7.82 -16.66 -11.85
C LEU A 95 8.80 -15.90 -10.95
N ALA A 96 10.11 -15.97 -11.24
CA ALA A 96 11.12 -15.22 -10.51
C ALA A 96 10.95 -13.70 -10.65
N LYS A 97 10.64 -13.22 -11.84
CA LYS A 97 10.37 -11.80 -12.08
C LYS A 97 9.08 -11.35 -11.41
N ILE A 98 8.02 -12.13 -11.47
CA ILE A 98 6.77 -11.86 -10.76
C ILE A 98 7.04 -11.69 -9.27
N LYS A 99 7.77 -12.61 -8.65
CA LYS A 99 8.12 -12.51 -7.22
C LYS A 99 8.96 -11.29 -6.90
N GLN A 100 9.87 -10.90 -7.78
CA GLN A 100 10.68 -9.69 -7.63
C GLN A 100 9.83 -8.43 -7.65
N TYR A 101 8.92 -8.30 -8.61
CA TYR A 101 8.00 -7.17 -8.71
C TYR A 101 7.03 -7.13 -7.54
N GLU A 102 6.47 -8.26 -7.12
CA GLU A 102 5.62 -8.35 -5.93
C GLU A 102 6.35 -7.87 -4.67
N LYS A 103 7.61 -8.24 -4.51
CA LYS A 103 8.46 -7.79 -3.40
C LYS A 103 8.67 -6.28 -3.44
N GLU A 104 8.98 -5.70 -4.60
CA GLU A 104 9.17 -4.25 -4.75
C GLU A 104 7.87 -3.47 -4.50
N VAL A 105 6.75 -3.94 -5.00
CA VAL A 105 5.42 -3.36 -4.71
C VAL A 105 5.09 -3.48 -3.23
N GLY A 106 5.38 -4.63 -2.62
CA GLY A 106 5.21 -4.85 -1.18
C GLY A 106 6.03 -3.89 -0.33
N THR A 107 7.27 -3.60 -0.74
CA THR A 107 8.13 -2.60 -0.08
C THR A 107 7.52 -1.21 -0.15
N LEU A 108 7.04 -0.78 -1.32
CA LEU A 108 6.37 0.51 -1.48
C LEU A 108 5.07 0.59 -0.66
N ARG A 109 4.33 -0.50 -0.57
CA ARG A 109 3.12 -0.58 0.28
C ARG A 109 3.47 -0.43 1.76
N THR A 110 4.55 -1.04 2.22
CA THR A 110 5.03 -0.90 3.60
C THR A 110 5.44 0.54 3.89
N ILE A 111 6.11 1.19 2.97
CA ILE A 111 6.48 2.62 3.06
C ILE A 111 5.22 3.49 3.13
N MET A 112 4.23 3.22 2.28
CA MET A 112 2.94 3.92 2.30
C MET A 112 2.24 3.80 3.66
N ARG A 113 2.20 2.59 4.22
CA ARG A 113 1.61 2.36 5.56
C ARG A 113 2.37 3.12 6.64
N GLY A 114 3.68 3.23 6.51
CA GLY A 114 4.51 4.04 7.40
C GLY A 114 4.13 5.52 7.36
N TYR A 115 3.94 6.08 6.16
CA TYR A 115 3.48 7.46 6.00
C TYR A 115 2.06 7.67 6.55
N LEU A 116 1.14 6.75 6.29
CA LEU A 116 -0.21 6.80 6.86
C LEU A 116 -0.16 6.82 8.39
N HIS A 117 0.66 5.98 8.98
CA HIS A 117 0.85 5.96 10.44
C HIS A 117 1.43 7.27 10.96
N GLN A 118 2.42 7.85 10.28
CA GLN A 118 2.97 9.16 10.65
C GLN A 118 1.93 10.28 10.56
N ILE A 119 1.11 10.28 9.50
CA ILE A 119 0.04 11.26 9.32
C ILE A 119 -1.00 11.14 10.43
N ASP A 120 -1.43 9.93 10.75
CA ASP A 120 -2.38 9.68 11.84
C ASP A 120 -1.82 10.12 13.20
N SER A 121 -0.53 9.85 13.45
CA SER A 121 0.16 10.29 14.67
C SER A 121 0.24 11.82 14.75
N LEU A 122 0.57 12.51 13.64
CA LEU A 122 0.62 13.96 13.57
C LEU A 122 -0.78 14.58 13.77
N ASN A 123 -1.80 13.99 13.16
CA ASN A 123 -3.18 14.45 13.31
C ASN A 123 -3.66 14.29 14.76
N THR A 124 -3.34 13.18 15.39
CA THR A 124 -3.65 12.94 16.81
C THR A 124 -2.93 13.93 17.70
N LEU A 125 -1.65 14.19 17.46
CA LEU A 125 -0.87 15.18 18.19
C LEU A 125 -1.43 16.59 18.00
N ASN A 126 -1.76 16.98 16.78
CA ASN A 126 -2.35 18.28 16.48
C ASN A 126 -3.68 18.47 17.21
N LYS A 127 -4.54 17.47 17.21
CA LYS A 127 -5.81 17.49 17.94
C LYS A 127 -5.58 17.68 19.43
N LYS A 128 -4.63 16.94 20.01
CA LYS A 128 -4.26 17.07 21.42
C LYS A 128 -3.75 18.47 21.74
N LEU A 129 -2.87 19.03 20.90
CA LEU A 129 -2.33 20.38 21.09
C LEU A 129 -3.41 21.45 20.96
N ILE A 130 -4.37 21.29 20.05
CA ILE A 130 -5.51 22.19 19.93
C ILE A 130 -6.37 22.13 21.20
N ASP A 131 -6.68 20.94 21.70
CA ASP A 131 -7.49 20.74 22.91
C ASP A 131 -6.79 21.33 24.14
N GLU A 132 -5.48 21.11 24.29
CA GLU A 132 -4.68 21.71 25.35
C GLU A 132 -4.64 23.23 25.24
N ASN A 133 -4.48 23.78 24.04
CA ASN A 133 -4.47 25.22 23.81
C ASN A 133 -5.80 25.87 24.20
N VAL A 134 -6.92 25.25 23.81
CA VAL A 134 -8.25 25.69 24.23
C VAL A 134 -8.40 25.64 25.74
N SER A 135 -7.94 24.58 26.40
CA SER A 135 -7.96 24.42 27.87
C SER A 135 -7.14 25.52 28.55
N TYR A 136 -5.92 25.78 28.10
CA TYR A 136 -5.06 26.84 28.62
C TYR A 136 -5.67 28.22 28.47
N ARG A 137 -6.28 28.51 27.33
CA ARG A 137 -7.00 29.78 27.09
C ARG A 137 -8.17 29.96 28.06
N LYS A 138 -8.91 28.90 28.36
CA LYS A 138 -9.99 28.93 29.35
C LYS A 138 -9.44 29.18 30.77
N GLU A 139 -8.34 28.52 31.11
CA GLU A 139 -7.70 28.75 32.41
C GLU A 139 -7.20 30.19 32.57
N ILE A 140 -6.56 30.73 31.52
CA ILE A 140 -6.09 32.13 31.53
C ILE A 140 -7.27 33.09 31.65
N THR A 141 -8.34 32.90 30.91
CA THR A 141 -9.55 33.74 30.96
C THR A 141 -10.18 33.64 32.37
N THR A 142 -10.27 32.45 32.95
CA THR A 142 -10.82 32.26 34.30
C THR A 142 -9.94 32.94 35.32
N ALA A 143 -8.61 32.82 35.21
CA ALA A 143 -7.68 33.48 36.11
C ALA A 143 -7.78 35.03 36.04
N GLN A 144 -7.90 35.56 34.81
CA GLN A 144 -8.11 36.99 34.60
C GLN A 144 -9.43 37.47 35.21
N MET A 145 -10.51 36.74 35.02
CA MET A 145 -11.81 37.09 35.61
C MET A 145 -11.76 37.06 37.15
N ARG A 146 -11.09 36.08 37.73
CA ARG A 146 -10.90 35.99 39.19
C ARG A 146 -10.06 37.16 39.73
N ALA A 147 -9.01 37.55 39.00
CA ALA A 147 -8.18 38.68 39.35
C ALA A 147 -8.96 39.99 39.30
N GLU A 148 -9.77 40.22 38.27
CA GLU A 148 -10.63 41.38 38.12
C GLU A 148 -11.69 41.43 39.25
N MET A 149 -12.31 40.30 39.56
CA MET A 149 -13.30 40.24 40.63
C MET A 149 -12.66 40.50 42.01
N ALA A 150 -11.46 39.99 42.23
CA ALA A 150 -10.72 40.23 43.45
C ALA A 150 -10.33 41.72 43.61
N GLU A 151 -9.95 42.35 42.51
CA GLU A 151 -9.62 43.77 42.46
C GLU A 151 -10.86 44.64 42.73
N GLU A 152 -11.98 44.32 42.10
CA GLU A 152 -13.27 45.03 42.35
C GLU A 152 -13.68 44.91 43.83
N LYS A 153 -13.57 43.69 44.40
CA LYS A 153 -13.85 43.50 45.85
C LYS A 153 -12.92 44.29 46.72
N ALA A 154 -11.64 44.35 46.41
CA ALA A 154 -10.67 45.13 47.16
C ALA A 154 -11.00 46.65 47.13
N GLN A 155 -11.38 47.14 45.94
CA GLN A 155 -11.80 48.55 45.77
C GLN A 155 -13.10 48.84 46.55
N GLU A 156 -14.07 47.94 46.46
CA GLU A 156 -15.32 48.07 47.23
C GLU A 156 -15.10 48.11 48.75
N LEU A 157 -14.29 47.21 49.25
CA LEU A 157 -13.91 47.18 50.65
C LEU A 157 -13.16 48.44 51.08
N ASN A 158 -12.23 48.92 50.23
CA ASN A 158 -11.50 50.16 50.47
C ASN A 158 -12.43 51.36 50.51
N ASN A 159 -13.40 51.43 49.61
CA ASN A 159 -14.41 52.49 49.62
C ASN A 159 -15.29 52.43 50.85
N LYS A 160 -15.70 51.27 51.33
CA LYS A 160 -16.47 51.08 52.53
C LYS A 160 -15.69 51.51 53.77
N VAL A 161 -14.40 51.19 53.83
CA VAL A 161 -13.51 51.60 54.95
C VAL A 161 -13.37 53.12 54.93
N ARG A 162 -13.21 53.75 53.78
CA ARG A 162 -13.16 55.22 53.65
C ARG A 162 -14.45 55.90 54.16
N GLN A 163 -15.61 55.34 53.78
CA GLN A 163 -16.90 55.84 54.26
C GLN A 163 -17.15 55.63 55.72
N GLY A 164 -16.64 54.51 56.27
CA GLY A 164 -16.78 54.22 57.68
C GLY A 164 -15.83 54.97 58.60
N SER A 165 -14.82 55.65 58.05
CA SER A 165 -13.83 56.42 58.83
C SER A 165 -14.19 57.93 58.96
N VAL A 166 -15.35 58.32 58.44
CA VAL A 166 -15.85 59.68 58.54
C VAL A 166 -16.81 59.83 59.79
#